data_6db4bbc125d2e6e5b37d127a0d21d235
#
_entry.id   6db4bbc125d2e6e5b37d127a0d21d235
#
_cell.length_a   1.000
_cell.length_b   1.000
_cell.length_c   1.000
_cell.angle_alpha   90.00
_cell.angle_beta   90.00
_cell.angle_gamma   90.00
#
_symmetry.space_group_name_H-M   'P 1'
#
loop_
_entity.id
_entity.type
_entity.pdbx_description
1 polymer ?
#
loop_
_entity_poly.entity_id
_entity_poly.type
_entity_poly.pdbx_seq_one_letter_code
_entity_poly.pdbx_strand_id
1 'polypeptide(L)'
;ALSMSLGVALVVATLITGGVVKQAFESGAGLGYNMIIGAKGSPLQLVLNSVYFISKPIENISWATYTEFLPAHERPDGNDGTWAASTQTAVPICMGDYFRGHRVVGTNSTYFDRLTRGNGQPFEFSSGTNFQDEDLYSAVLGSQVALTLNLQVGDTIAPTHGADDGKVHDPFQITGILSRTDTPIDRGVFVNMEGFYLQDGHAKPIDLIEVNEQVEPDHDDLPGKGLLPFNQREVTAILLETAAFPGLPAELTAMGLRNAINEGREAQAALPIAEIRVLLDLFVTPLELLLLLVTTLVVIVSAIGILVSMVGSSLERSRDVAIMRALGARRSVVLATVLIEAILLAVGGGVIGLLLGHGTVGLIGPWIATNAGVTAG
;
A
#
# COMPACT_ATOMS: atom_id res chain seq x y z
N ALA A 1 22.64 -22.26 -24.63
CA ALA A 1 21.24 -22.42 -24.13
C ALA A 1 21.10 -21.90 -22.72
N LEU A 2 21.87 -22.38 -21.73
CA LEU A 2 21.72 -21.99 -20.30
C LEU A 2 21.83 -20.48 -20.06
N SER A 3 22.84 -19.80 -20.63
CA SER A 3 22.97 -18.32 -20.46
C SER A 3 21.81 -17.55 -21.10
N MET A 4 21.29 -18.03 -22.22
CA MET A 4 20.11 -17.47 -22.88
C MET A 4 18.86 -17.64 -22.00
N SER A 5 18.67 -18.86 -21.44
CA SER A 5 17.55 -19.13 -20.53
C SER A 5 17.59 -18.23 -19.29
N LEU A 6 18.78 -18.05 -18.70
CA LEU A 6 18.94 -17.19 -17.52
C LEU A 6 18.68 -15.71 -17.86
N GLY A 7 19.16 -15.23 -19.01
CA GLY A 7 18.90 -13.87 -19.46
C GLY A 7 17.41 -13.59 -19.68
N VAL A 8 16.69 -14.49 -20.38
CA VAL A 8 15.26 -14.38 -20.62
C VAL A 8 14.48 -14.49 -19.30
N ALA A 9 14.87 -15.42 -18.40
CA ALA A 9 14.23 -15.56 -17.09
C ALA A 9 14.33 -14.25 -16.27
N LEU A 10 15.49 -13.60 -16.30
CA LEU A 10 15.73 -12.36 -15.58
C LEU A 10 14.90 -11.20 -16.15
N VAL A 11 14.79 -11.08 -17.49
CA VAL A 11 13.91 -10.08 -18.13
C VAL A 11 12.46 -10.28 -17.69
N VAL A 12 11.95 -11.51 -17.78
CA VAL A 12 10.57 -11.84 -17.42
C VAL A 12 10.32 -11.56 -15.95
N ALA A 13 11.22 -12.00 -15.06
CA ALA A 13 11.09 -11.76 -13.62
C ALA A 13 11.07 -10.25 -13.29
N THR A 14 11.93 -9.44 -13.94
CA THR A 14 11.97 -7.98 -13.75
C THR A 14 10.65 -7.31 -14.17
N LEU A 15 10.13 -7.66 -15.35
CA LEU A 15 8.88 -7.07 -15.85
C LEU A 15 7.68 -7.43 -14.96
N ILE A 16 7.57 -8.69 -14.55
CA ILE A 16 6.46 -9.14 -13.70
C ILE A 16 6.57 -8.48 -12.33
N THR A 17 7.75 -8.48 -11.71
CA THR A 17 7.95 -7.87 -10.39
C THR A 17 7.66 -6.37 -10.41
N GLY A 18 8.13 -5.65 -11.44
CA GLY A 18 7.82 -4.22 -11.62
C GLY A 18 6.32 -3.96 -11.74
N GLY A 19 5.60 -4.77 -12.52
CA GLY A 19 4.14 -4.69 -12.65
C GLY A 19 3.42 -4.95 -11.34
N VAL A 20 3.80 -5.99 -10.60
CA VAL A 20 3.23 -6.34 -9.29
C VAL A 20 3.44 -5.19 -8.28
N VAL A 21 4.65 -4.62 -8.21
CA VAL A 21 4.95 -3.50 -7.31
C VAL A 21 4.08 -2.28 -7.64
N LYS A 22 3.98 -1.91 -8.93
CA LYS A 22 3.12 -0.79 -9.35
C LYS A 22 1.66 -1.02 -8.98
N GLN A 23 1.11 -2.17 -9.32
CA GLN A 23 -0.27 -2.52 -9.01
C GLN A 23 -0.56 -2.47 -7.51
N ALA A 24 0.36 -2.91 -6.69
CA ALA A 24 0.24 -2.87 -5.25
C ALA A 24 0.10 -1.47 -4.67
N PHE A 25 0.99 -0.59 -5.11
CA PHE A 25 0.92 0.79 -4.67
C PHE A 25 -0.34 1.51 -5.20
N GLU A 26 -0.74 1.24 -6.44
CA GLU A 26 -1.95 1.83 -7.02
C GLU A 26 -3.23 1.34 -6.33
N SER A 27 -3.34 0.05 -6.01
CA SER A 27 -4.51 -0.50 -5.31
C SER A 27 -4.65 0.05 -3.88
N GLY A 28 -3.52 0.25 -3.17
CA GLY A 28 -3.53 0.85 -1.84
C GLY A 28 -3.96 2.32 -1.83
N ALA A 29 -3.61 3.09 -2.85
CA ALA A 29 -3.97 4.51 -2.95
C ALA A 29 -5.43 4.76 -3.38
N GLY A 30 -6.13 3.76 -3.87
CA GLY A 30 -7.50 3.87 -4.39
C GLY A 30 -8.61 3.54 -3.38
N LEU A 31 -8.35 3.65 -2.08
CA LEU A 31 -9.34 3.35 -1.02
C LEU A 31 -10.27 4.56 -0.83
N GLY A 32 -11.53 4.47 -1.13
CA GLY A 32 -12.69 5.34 -0.79
C GLY A 32 -12.47 6.78 -0.30
N TYR A 33 -11.25 7.26 -0.30
CA TYR A 33 -10.84 8.63 0.00
C TYR A 33 -9.80 9.08 -1.03
N ASN A 34 -9.81 10.35 -1.37
CA ASN A 34 -8.92 10.92 -2.38
C ASN A 34 -7.92 11.94 -1.83
N MET A 35 -7.99 12.22 -0.51
CA MET A 35 -7.09 13.13 0.19
C MET A 35 -6.76 12.61 1.59
N ILE A 36 -5.56 12.92 2.08
CA ILE A 36 -5.15 12.71 3.46
C ILE A 36 -4.66 14.05 4.00
N ILE A 37 -5.13 14.40 5.19
CA ILE A 37 -4.69 15.60 5.92
C ILE A 37 -3.92 15.13 7.15
N GLY A 38 -2.81 15.77 7.45
CA GLY A 38 -1.97 15.46 8.62
C GLY A 38 -0.98 16.55 8.93
N ALA A 39 -0.05 16.29 9.84
CA ALA A 39 0.97 17.26 10.24
C ALA A 39 1.86 17.67 9.06
N LYS A 40 2.35 18.91 9.10
CA LYS A 40 3.29 19.45 8.11
C LYS A 40 4.58 18.64 8.04
N GLY A 41 5.06 18.38 6.83
CA GLY A 41 6.29 17.63 6.58
C GLY A 41 6.34 17.09 5.15
N SER A 42 6.62 15.78 5.00
CA SER A 42 6.63 15.13 3.69
C SER A 42 5.25 14.57 3.35
N PRO A 43 4.59 15.03 2.26
CA PRO A 43 3.33 14.46 1.79
C PRO A 43 3.44 12.95 1.51
N LEU A 44 4.55 12.51 0.91
CA LEU A 44 4.80 11.09 0.67
C LEU A 44 4.88 10.29 1.98
N GLN A 45 5.57 10.81 3.02
CA GLN A 45 5.65 10.13 4.32
C GLN A 45 4.27 10.02 4.97
N LEU A 46 3.43 11.06 4.87
CA LEU A 46 2.05 11.04 5.35
C LEU A 46 1.26 9.92 4.67
N VAL A 47 1.37 9.79 3.34
CA VAL A 47 0.72 8.71 2.57
C VAL A 47 1.26 7.33 2.96
N LEU A 48 2.59 7.16 3.02
CA LEU A 48 3.21 5.87 3.38
C LEU A 48 2.82 5.43 4.79
N ASN A 49 2.69 6.37 5.73
CA ASN A 49 2.24 6.06 7.09
C ASN A 49 0.75 5.70 7.12
N SER A 50 -0.11 6.56 6.59
CA SER A 50 -1.56 6.48 6.79
C SER A 50 -2.25 5.42 5.90
N VAL A 51 -1.69 5.10 4.73
CA VAL A 51 -2.25 4.14 3.76
C VAL A 51 -1.56 2.79 3.82
N TYR A 52 -0.22 2.82 3.84
CA TYR A 52 0.58 1.58 3.69
C TYR A 52 1.13 1.05 5.01
N PHE A 53 1.01 1.80 6.10
CA PHE A 53 1.50 1.42 7.44
C PHE A 53 3.03 1.15 7.49
N ILE A 54 3.81 1.74 6.56
CA ILE A 54 5.23 1.46 6.37
C ILE A 54 6.11 2.38 7.21
N SER A 55 5.73 3.66 7.37
CA SER A 55 6.54 4.65 8.10
C SER A 55 5.92 4.99 9.45
N LYS A 56 6.69 5.70 10.29
CA LYS A 56 6.17 6.28 11.54
C LYS A 56 5.44 7.60 11.24
N PRO A 57 4.43 7.98 12.05
CA PRO A 57 3.85 9.32 11.99
C PRO A 57 4.94 10.39 12.15
N ILE A 58 4.76 11.54 11.51
CA ILE A 58 5.66 12.69 11.69
C ILE A 58 5.31 13.36 13.01
N GLU A 59 4.04 13.71 13.15
CA GLU A 59 3.46 14.41 14.29
C GLU A 59 1.93 14.24 14.21
N ASN A 60 1.22 14.61 15.26
CA ASN A 60 -0.23 14.66 15.27
C ASN A 60 -0.73 16.09 14.97
N ILE A 61 -1.98 16.20 14.55
CA ILE A 61 -2.71 17.47 14.42
C ILE A 61 -3.84 17.51 15.44
N SER A 62 -4.28 18.73 15.80
CA SER A 62 -5.33 18.90 16.81
C SER A 62 -6.67 18.34 16.35
N TRP A 63 -7.49 17.91 17.31
CA TRP A 63 -8.87 17.51 17.04
C TRP A 63 -9.68 18.65 16.41
N ALA A 64 -9.39 19.90 16.78
CA ALA A 64 -10.01 21.08 16.21
C ALA A 64 -9.83 21.13 14.68
N THR A 65 -8.67 20.75 14.16
CA THR A 65 -8.44 20.65 12.71
C THR A 65 -9.37 19.63 12.06
N TYR A 66 -9.61 18.47 12.71
CA TYR A 66 -10.55 17.47 12.20
C TYR A 66 -11.98 18.01 12.15
N THR A 67 -12.43 18.72 13.19
CA THR A 67 -13.79 19.24 13.25
C THR A 67 -14.09 20.25 12.14
N GLU A 68 -13.09 20.90 11.54
CA GLU A 68 -13.27 21.81 10.40
C GLU A 68 -13.76 21.12 9.11
N PHE A 69 -13.74 19.79 9.06
CA PHE A 69 -14.28 18.98 7.96
C PHE A 69 -15.70 18.45 8.23
N LEU A 70 -16.24 18.66 9.44
CA LEU A 70 -17.51 18.10 9.87
C LEU A 70 -18.67 19.06 9.63
N PRO A 71 -19.86 18.54 9.29
CA PRO A 71 -21.08 19.33 9.20
C PRO A 71 -21.58 19.74 10.59
N ALA A 72 -22.44 20.75 10.64
CA ALA A 72 -22.97 21.35 11.86
C ALA A 72 -23.56 20.35 12.87
N HIS A 73 -24.23 19.30 12.38
CA HIS A 73 -24.87 18.30 13.26
C HIS A 73 -23.88 17.32 13.92
N GLU A 74 -22.63 17.27 13.45
CA GLU A 74 -21.54 16.46 14.02
C GLU A 74 -20.58 17.31 14.88
N ARG A 75 -20.84 18.62 15.03
CA ARG A 75 -20.00 19.55 15.79
C ARG A 75 -20.71 20.06 17.05
N PRO A 76 -19.96 20.22 18.17
CA PRO A 76 -20.51 20.75 19.42
C PRO A 76 -21.07 22.16 19.31
N ASP A 77 -20.47 23.01 18.45
CA ASP A 77 -20.86 24.41 18.26
C ASP A 77 -22.07 24.60 17.34
N GLY A 78 -22.57 23.50 16.71
CA GLY A 78 -23.71 23.52 15.82
C GLY A 78 -23.54 24.30 14.52
N ASN A 79 -22.27 24.60 14.13
CA ASN A 79 -21.94 25.29 12.91
C ASN A 79 -21.16 24.37 11.96
N ASP A 80 -21.30 24.57 10.65
CA ASP A 80 -20.50 23.87 9.68
C ASP A 80 -19.02 24.23 9.81
N GLY A 81 -18.14 23.23 9.76
CA GLY A 81 -16.72 23.45 9.68
C GLY A 81 -16.31 24.16 8.38
N THR A 82 -15.19 24.83 8.39
CA THR A 82 -14.68 25.62 7.25
C THR A 82 -14.68 24.85 5.93
N TRP A 83 -14.39 23.55 5.98
CA TRP A 83 -14.26 22.68 4.82
C TRP A 83 -15.43 21.68 4.66
N ALA A 84 -16.43 21.75 5.53
CA ALA A 84 -17.57 20.81 5.55
C ALA A 84 -18.26 20.72 4.19
N ALA A 85 -18.50 21.86 3.53
CA ALA A 85 -19.15 21.90 2.21
C ALA A 85 -18.35 21.17 1.10
N SER A 86 -17.01 21.06 1.24
CA SER A 86 -16.12 20.36 0.29
C SER A 86 -15.84 18.93 0.69
N THR A 87 -16.41 18.46 1.80
CA THR A 87 -16.21 17.14 2.39
C THR A 87 -17.44 16.26 2.17
N GLN A 88 -17.24 15.06 1.64
CA GLN A 88 -18.29 14.04 1.60
C GLN A 88 -18.17 13.13 2.83
N THR A 89 -16.97 12.69 3.15
CA THR A 89 -16.68 11.85 4.31
C THR A 89 -15.31 12.23 4.87
N ALA A 90 -15.23 12.41 6.20
CA ALA A 90 -13.97 12.63 6.91
C ALA A 90 -13.83 11.58 8.01
N VAL A 91 -12.73 10.82 7.99
CA VAL A 91 -12.46 9.76 8.96
C VAL A 91 -11.15 10.05 9.68
N PRO A 92 -11.15 10.23 10.99
CA PRO A 92 -9.95 10.46 11.77
C PRO A 92 -9.23 9.14 12.02
N ILE A 93 -7.90 9.16 12.00
CA ILE A 93 -7.07 8.03 12.37
C ILE A 93 -5.97 8.44 13.34
N CYS A 94 -5.75 7.61 14.34
CA CYS A 94 -4.69 7.71 15.33
C CYS A 94 -3.73 6.55 15.18
N MET A 95 -2.43 6.81 15.21
CA MET A 95 -1.41 5.79 15.02
C MET A 95 -0.24 6.05 15.98
N GLY A 96 0.31 4.99 16.50
CA GLY A 96 1.47 5.06 17.42
C GLY A 96 1.86 3.65 17.86
N ASP A 97 0.90 2.77 17.88
CA ASP A 97 0.99 1.45 18.47
C ASP A 97 1.17 0.33 17.44
N TYR A 98 1.59 -0.80 17.97
CA TYR A 98 1.74 -2.04 17.23
C TYR A 98 1.12 -3.22 17.97
N PHE A 99 0.77 -4.23 17.22
CA PHE A 99 0.41 -5.52 17.76
C PHE A 99 1.12 -6.61 16.95
N ARG A 100 2.12 -7.25 17.55
CA ARG A 100 2.93 -8.31 16.92
C ARG A 100 3.43 -7.95 15.52
N GLY A 101 3.99 -6.74 15.38
CA GLY A 101 4.51 -6.23 14.11
C GLY A 101 3.47 -5.60 13.18
N HIS A 102 2.18 -5.69 13.50
CA HIS A 102 1.11 -5.05 12.75
C HIS A 102 0.79 -3.65 13.31
N ARG A 103 0.51 -2.70 12.42
CA ARG A 103 0.13 -1.35 12.83
C ARG A 103 -1.25 -1.35 13.46
N VAL A 104 -1.36 -0.72 14.63
CA VAL A 104 -2.65 -0.40 15.25
C VAL A 104 -3.11 0.97 14.79
N VAL A 105 -4.38 1.06 14.40
CA VAL A 105 -5.04 2.26 13.90
C VAL A 105 -6.28 2.50 14.75
N GLY A 106 -6.25 3.53 15.58
CA GLY A 106 -7.42 4.03 16.29
C GLY A 106 -8.30 4.81 15.31
N THR A 107 -9.59 4.45 15.17
CA THR A 107 -10.53 5.12 14.28
C THR A 107 -11.97 4.95 14.78
N ASN A 108 -12.93 5.61 14.14
CA ASN A 108 -14.35 5.49 14.44
C ASN A 108 -15.05 4.51 13.47
N SER A 109 -16.30 4.18 13.74
CA SER A 109 -17.11 3.26 12.94
C SER A 109 -17.25 3.68 11.48
N THR A 110 -17.19 4.98 11.20
CA THR A 110 -17.30 5.60 9.86
C THR A 110 -16.25 5.05 8.89
N TYR A 111 -15.09 4.58 9.39
CA TYR A 111 -14.04 3.99 8.55
C TYR A 111 -14.57 2.84 7.70
N PHE A 112 -15.35 1.93 8.28
CA PHE A 112 -15.87 0.77 7.55
C PHE A 112 -17.30 0.97 7.04
N ASP A 113 -18.05 1.89 7.64
CA ASP A 113 -19.46 2.13 7.28
C ASP A 113 -19.60 3.06 6.07
N ARG A 114 -18.70 4.03 5.90
CA ARG A 114 -18.81 5.05 4.84
C ARG A 114 -17.71 5.00 3.80
N LEU A 115 -16.47 4.64 4.19
CA LEU A 115 -15.41 4.47 3.20
C LEU A 115 -15.63 3.19 2.37
N THR A 116 -15.16 3.23 1.13
CA THR A 116 -15.29 2.11 0.20
C THR A 116 -13.93 1.53 -0.15
N ARG A 117 -13.91 0.31 -0.67
CA ARG A 117 -12.73 -0.27 -1.31
C ARG A 117 -12.45 0.44 -2.63
N GLY A 118 -11.26 0.33 -3.17
CA GLY A 118 -10.81 1.01 -4.40
C GLY A 118 -11.69 0.80 -5.65
N ASN A 119 -12.60 -0.16 -5.61
CA ASN A 119 -13.61 -0.41 -6.63
C ASN A 119 -14.99 0.20 -6.31
N GLY A 120 -15.08 1.05 -5.28
CA GLY A 120 -16.33 1.68 -4.81
C GLY A 120 -17.27 0.74 -4.05
N GLN A 121 -16.83 -0.49 -3.71
CA GLN A 121 -17.64 -1.42 -2.93
C GLN A 121 -17.41 -1.24 -1.43
N PRO A 122 -18.43 -1.48 -0.58
CA PRO A 122 -18.28 -1.40 0.87
C PRO A 122 -17.31 -2.46 1.38
N PHE A 123 -16.81 -2.25 2.59
CA PHE A 123 -16.06 -3.28 3.30
C PHE A 123 -16.99 -4.44 3.69
N GLU A 124 -16.51 -5.64 3.52
CA GLU A 124 -17.21 -6.86 3.91
C GLU A 124 -16.46 -7.54 5.05
N PHE A 125 -17.22 -8.16 5.94
CA PHE A 125 -16.66 -8.94 7.05
C PHE A 125 -16.75 -10.44 6.74
N SER A 126 -15.64 -11.14 6.90
CA SER A 126 -15.62 -12.61 6.80
C SER A 126 -16.18 -13.25 8.07
N SER A 127 -16.10 -12.56 9.20
CA SER A 127 -16.67 -12.96 10.49
C SER A 127 -16.93 -11.74 11.37
N GLY A 128 -18.00 -11.77 12.15
CA GLY A 128 -18.39 -10.66 13.03
C GLY A 128 -18.90 -9.43 12.26
N THR A 129 -18.77 -8.26 12.88
CA THR A 129 -19.26 -6.97 12.36
C THR A 129 -18.31 -5.84 12.73
N ASN A 130 -18.55 -4.64 12.18
CA ASN A 130 -17.91 -3.42 12.64
C ASN A 130 -18.19 -3.16 14.13
N PHE A 131 -17.30 -2.47 14.81
CA PHE A 131 -17.57 -1.94 16.15
C PHE A 131 -18.47 -0.69 16.04
N GLN A 132 -19.18 -0.39 17.11
CA GLN A 132 -19.88 0.89 17.29
C GLN A 132 -18.97 1.83 18.09
N ASP A 133 -19.17 3.15 17.96
CA ASP A 133 -18.32 4.13 18.62
C ASP A 133 -18.42 4.06 20.16
N GLU A 134 -19.54 3.54 20.69
CA GLU A 134 -19.75 3.30 22.14
C GLU A 134 -18.99 2.08 22.68
N ASP A 135 -18.56 1.19 21.82
CA ASP A 135 -17.84 -0.07 22.17
C ASP A 135 -16.34 0.20 22.35
N LEU A 136 -15.96 0.88 23.43
CA LEU A 136 -14.63 1.47 23.64
C LEU A 136 -13.45 0.53 23.39
N TYR A 137 -13.54 -0.72 23.86
CA TYR A 137 -12.44 -1.71 23.76
C TYR A 137 -12.72 -2.77 22.70
N SER A 138 -13.14 -2.32 21.52
CA SER A 138 -13.46 -3.16 20.38
C SER A 138 -12.44 -3.01 19.26
N ALA A 139 -12.21 -4.09 18.52
CA ALA A 139 -11.26 -4.14 17.41
C ALA A 139 -11.82 -4.87 16.19
N VAL A 140 -11.44 -4.39 15.01
CA VAL A 140 -11.59 -5.07 13.72
C VAL A 140 -10.21 -5.44 13.19
N LEU A 141 -10.03 -6.67 12.73
CA LEU A 141 -8.78 -7.13 12.15
C LEU A 141 -8.84 -7.17 10.62
N GLY A 142 -7.75 -6.78 9.98
CA GLY A 142 -7.52 -7.09 8.59
C GLY A 142 -7.37 -8.61 8.38
N SER A 143 -7.78 -9.10 7.22
CA SER A 143 -7.81 -10.54 6.90
C SER A 143 -6.46 -11.25 7.09
N GLN A 144 -5.37 -10.58 6.71
CA GLN A 144 -4.01 -11.13 6.82
C GLN A 144 -3.56 -11.23 8.29
N VAL A 145 -3.92 -10.26 9.14
CA VAL A 145 -3.60 -10.29 10.58
C VAL A 145 -4.26 -11.49 11.23
N ALA A 146 -5.57 -11.65 11.04
CA ALA A 146 -6.35 -12.74 11.61
C ALA A 146 -5.80 -14.10 11.16
N LEU A 147 -5.48 -14.26 9.87
CA LEU A 147 -4.92 -15.48 9.30
C LEU A 147 -3.53 -15.81 9.87
N THR A 148 -2.62 -14.83 9.88
CA THR A 148 -1.21 -15.03 10.28
C THR A 148 -1.09 -15.33 11.76
N LEU A 149 -1.90 -14.68 12.60
CA LEU A 149 -1.87 -14.83 14.05
C LEU A 149 -2.88 -15.84 14.59
N ASN A 150 -3.68 -16.47 13.68
CA ASN A 150 -4.73 -17.43 14.00
C ASN A 150 -5.71 -16.89 15.05
N LEU A 151 -6.21 -15.66 14.83
CA LEU A 151 -7.15 -14.96 15.70
C LEU A 151 -8.58 -15.08 15.18
N GLN A 152 -9.55 -15.08 16.09
CA GLN A 152 -10.98 -15.19 15.80
C GLN A 152 -11.77 -14.09 16.50
N VAL A 153 -12.99 -13.85 16.04
CA VAL A 153 -13.95 -12.97 16.73
C VAL A 153 -14.19 -13.48 18.14
N GLY A 154 -14.09 -12.58 19.13
CA GLY A 154 -14.19 -12.88 20.56
C GLY A 154 -12.82 -13.00 21.25
N ASP A 155 -11.72 -13.21 20.51
CA ASP A 155 -10.38 -13.13 21.07
C ASP A 155 -10.03 -11.68 21.47
N THR A 156 -8.96 -11.52 22.22
CA THR A 156 -8.46 -10.21 22.65
C THR A 156 -7.07 -9.92 22.09
N ILE A 157 -6.82 -8.67 21.80
CA ILE A 157 -5.52 -8.14 21.43
C ILE A 157 -5.08 -7.07 22.41
N ALA A 158 -3.82 -7.04 22.81
CA ALA A 158 -3.25 -6.00 23.65
C ALA A 158 -2.15 -5.28 22.88
N PRO A 159 -2.41 -4.05 22.37
CA PRO A 159 -1.40 -3.25 21.66
C PRO A 159 -0.20 -2.91 22.54
N THR A 160 0.92 -2.56 21.89
CA THR A 160 2.14 -2.07 22.57
C THR A 160 2.49 -0.68 22.06
N HIS A 161 2.88 0.21 22.97
CA HIS A 161 3.19 1.60 22.64
C HIS A 161 4.50 1.71 21.85
N GLY A 162 4.44 2.28 20.66
CA GLY A 162 5.59 2.66 19.84
C GLY A 162 6.36 1.52 19.16
N ALA A 163 6.43 0.34 19.74
CA ALA A 163 7.09 -0.86 19.20
C ALA A 163 6.62 -2.13 19.93
N ASP A 164 6.95 -3.31 19.39
CA ASP A 164 6.52 -4.60 19.96
C ASP A 164 7.08 -4.88 21.38
N ASP A 165 8.15 -4.22 21.78
CA ASP A 165 8.77 -4.28 23.10
C ASP A 165 8.36 -3.10 24.02
N GLY A 166 7.42 -2.27 23.57
CA GLY A 166 6.90 -1.14 24.31
C GLY A 166 5.97 -1.53 25.47
N LYS A 167 5.43 -0.51 26.14
CA LYS A 167 4.43 -0.70 27.20
C LYS A 167 3.17 -1.35 26.61
N VAL A 168 2.73 -2.43 27.23
CA VAL A 168 1.48 -3.13 26.83
C VAL A 168 0.29 -2.32 27.34
N HIS A 169 -0.66 -2.07 26.46
CA HIS A 169 -1.92 -1.40 26.71
C HIS A 169 -3.04 -2.35 27.13
N ASP A 170 -4.17 -1.79 27.56
CA ASP A 170 -5.37 -2.57 27.87
C ASP A 170 -5.88 -3.31 26.62
N PRO A 171 -6.45 -4.52 26.81
CA PRO A 171 -6.85 -5.36 25.71
C PRO A 171 -8.13 -4.87 25.03
N PHE A 172 -8.20 -5.02 23.70
CA PHE A 172 -9.39 -4.82 22.89
C PHE A 172 -9.96 -6.19 22.47
N GLN A 173 -11.28 -6.33 22.47
CA GLN A 173 -11.96 -7.52 21.99
C GLN A 173 -12.19 -7.46 20.47
N ILE A 174 -11.90 -8.53 19.76
CA ILE A 174 -12.13 -8.62 18.32
C ILE A 174 -13.62 -8.80 18.07
N THR A 175 -14.26 -7.81 17.43
CA THR A 175 -15.68 -7.82 17.05
C THR A 175 -15.88 -8.22 15.59
N GLY A 176 -14.88 -7.97 14.74
CA GLY A 176 -14.97 -8.28 13.32
C GLY A 176 -13.62 -8.61 12.68
N ILE A 177 -13.68 -9.41 11.62
CA ILE A 177 -12.56 -9.73 10.75
C ILE A 177 -12.98 -9.41 9.33
N LEU A 178 -12.21 -8.56 8.65
CA LEU A 178 -12.49 -8.17 7.27
C LEU A 178 -12.33 -9.35 6.30
N SER A 179 -13.17 -9.39 5.27
CA SER A 179 -12.88 -10.14 4.07
C SER A 179 -11.63 -9.59 3.39
N ARG A 180 -10.91 -10.43 2.66
CA ARG A 180 -9.70 -10.02 1.96
C ARG A 180 -9.98 -8.87 0.99
N THR A 181 -9.20 -7.81 1.10
CA THR A 181 -9.34 -6.58 0.30
C THR A 181 -8.28 -6.43 -0.77
N ASP A 182 -7.18 -7.19 -0.68
CA ASP A 182 -5.96 -7.06 -1.51
C ASP A 182 -5.33 -5.65 -1.43
N THR A 183 -5.50 -5.00 -0.30
CA THR A 183 -4.97 -3.68 0.02
C THR A 183 -4.16 -3.72 1.33
N PRO A 184 -3.41 -2.66 1.67
CA PRO A 184 -2.70 -2.59 2.95
C PRO A 184 -3.57 -2.77 4.19
N ILE A 185 -4.89 -2.53 4.09
CA ILE A 185 -5.86 -2.71 5.18
C ILE A 185 -5.86 -4.14 5.71
N ASP A 186 -5.60 -5.14 4.86
CA ASP A 186 -5.52 -6.54 5.26
C ASP A 186 -4.48 -6.81 6.38
N ARG A 187 -3.51 -5.89 6.57
CA ARG A 187 -2.47 -5.96 7.59
C ARG A 187 -2.66 -5.02 8.77
N GLY A 188 -3.74 -4.24 8.78
CA GLY A 188 -4.08 -3.31 9.85
C GLY A 188 -4.81 -4.00 11.00
N VAL A 189 -4.61 -3.48 12.19
CA VAL A 189 -5.41 -3.75 13.39
C VAL A 189 -6.15 -2.46 13.71
N PHE A 190 -7.46 -2.47 13.59
CA PHE A 190 -8.28 -1.28 13.77
C PHE A 190 -8.97 -1.35 15.13
N VAL A 191 -8.77 -0.34 15.97
CA VAL A 191 -9.38 -0.26 17.29
C VAL A 191 -10.27 0.96 17.39
N ASN A 192 -11.29 0.87 18.24
CA ASN A 192 -12.13 2.01 18.54
C ASN A 192 -11.28 3.16 19.08
N MET A 193 -11.44 4.35 18.50
CA MET A 193 -10.63 5.53 18.80
C MET A 193 -10.80 6.02 20.24
N GLU A 194 -12.01 5.93 20.80
CA GLU A 194 -12.26 6.36 22.17
C GLU A 194 -11.49 5.47 23.16
N GLY A 195 -11.49 4.15 22.94
CA GLY A 195 -10.67 3.21 23.70
C GLY A 195 -9.16 3.42 23.48
N PHE A 196 -8.76 3.81 22.27
CA PHE A 196 -7.36 4.16 21.96
C PHE A 196 -6.88 5.37 22.77
N TYR A 197 -7.70 6.41 22.91
CA TYR A 197 -7.37 7.59 23.72
C TYR A 197 -7.28 7.32 25.22
N LEU A 198 -7.97 6.29 25.71
CA LEU A 198 -7.89 5.89 27.13
C LEU A 198 -6.60 5.17 27.49
N GLN A 199 -5.80 4.77 26.51
CA GLN A 199 -4.52 4.13 26.75
C GLN A 199 -3.51 5.15 27.26
N ASP A 200 -2.63 4.74 28.16
CA ASP A 200 -1.59 5.60 28.73
C ASP A 200 -0.67 6.17 27.63
N GLY A 201 -0.50 7.49 27.65
CA GLY A 201 0.40 8.21 26.73
C GLY A 201 -0.25 8.65 25.41
N HIS A 202 -1.56 8.44 25.22
CA HIS A 202 -2.27 8.82 23.99
C HIS A 202 -3.01 10.17 24.10
N ALA A 203 -3.23 10.65 25.31
CA ALA A 203 -3.79 11.98 25.55
C ALA A 203 -2.69 13.05 25.51
N LYS A 204 -2.99 14.22 24.94
CA LYS A 204 -2.10 15.39 25.02
C LYS A 204 -1.95 15.82 26.47
N PRO A 205 -0.73 16.02 26.99
CA PRO A 205 -0.51 16.52 28.35
C PRO A 205 -1.19 17.87 28.57
N ILE A 206 -1.80 18.05 29.74
CA ILE A 206 -2.55 19.28 30.09
C ILE A 206 -1.69 20.53 30.05
N ASP A 207 -0.41 20.44 30.39
CA ASP A 207 0.57 21.51 30.35
C ASP A 207 0.97 21.98 28.94
N LEU A 208 0.65 21.18 27.93
CA LEU A 208 0.86 21.50 26.52
C LEU A 208 -0.38 22.06 25.82
N ILE A 209 -1.51 22.21 26.55
CA ILE A 209 -2.75 22.77 26.00
C ILE A 209 -2.62 24.30 25.95
N GLU A 210 -2.73 24.88 24.77
CA GLU A 210 -2.73 26.34 24.61
C GLU A 210 -3.98 26.95 25.27
N VAL A 211 -3.81 28.13 25.91
CA VAL A 211 -4.86 28.82 26.68
C VAL A 211 -6.09 29.15 25.81
N ASN A 212 -5.93 29.23 24.49
CA ASN A 212 -7.01 29.54 23.57
C ASN A 212 -7.90 28.33 23.21
N GLU A 213 -7.51 27.08 23.58
CA GLU A 213 -8.31 25.87 23.37
C GLU A 213 -9.27 25.58 24.53
N GLN A 214 -9.42 26.50 25.50
CA GLN A 214 -10.16 26.31 26.75
C GLN A 214 -11.69 26.48 26.62
N VAL A 215 -12.24 26.49 25.44
CA VAL A 215 -13.72 26.41 25.30
C VAL A 215 -14.08 24.94 25.46
N GLU A 216 -14.38 24.54 26.70
CA GLU A 216 -14.98 23.23 26.97
C GLU A 216 -16.41 23.23 26.38
N PRO A 217 -16.67 22.43 25.34
CA PRO A 217 -18.06 22.15 25.00
C PRO A 217 -18.66 21.29 26.12
N ASP A 218 -19.90 21.58 26.46
CA ASP A 218 -20.67 20.80 27.42
C ASP A 218 -20.75 19.34 26.93
N HIS A 219 -20.07 18.44 27.64
CA HIS A 219 -19.86 17.07 27.21
C HIS A 219 -21.10 16.20 27.22
N ASP A 220 -22.25 16.74 27.68
CA ASP A 220 -23.41 15.92 28.00
C ASP A 220 -24.37 15.63 26.85
N ASP A 221 -24.24 16.26 25.69
CA ASP A 221 -25.30 16.23 24.68
C ASP A 221 -24.98 15.55 23.33
N LEU A 222 -23.81 14.95 23.13
CA LEU A 222 -23.43 14.35 21.84
C LEU A 222 -23.46 12.81 21.85
N PRO A 223 -24.02 12.16 20.82
CA PRO A 223 -23.89 10.73 20.62
C PRO A 223 -22.44 10.34 20.35
N GLY A 224 -21.93 9.27 20.98
CA GLY A 224 -20.54 8.83 20.83
C GLY A 224 -19.54 9.62 21.68
N LYS A 225 -19.91 9.97 22.88
CA LYS A 225 -19.13 10.77 23.83
C LYS A 225 -17.81 10.10 24.15
N GLY A 226 -16.73 10.74 23.69
CA GLY A 226 -15.41 10.39 24.15
C GLY A 226 -15.23 10.71 25.62
N LEU A 227 -14.56 9.82 26.34
CA LEU A 227 -14.20 10.05 27.74
C LEU A 227 -13.05 11.06 27.89
N LEU A 228 -12.32 11.35 26.80
CA LEU A 228 -11.24 12.32 26.76
C LEU A 228 -11.76 13.69 26.25
N PRO A 229 -11.47 14.82 26.95
CA PRO A 229 -11.79 16.16 26.48
C PRO A 229 -11.25 16.45 25.08
N PHE A 230 -12.00 17.20 24.25
CA PHE A 230 -11.62 17.49 22.87
C PHE A 230 -10.27 18.21 22.73
N ASN A 231 -9.93 19.08 23.65
CA ASN A 231 -8.66 19.81 23.71
C ASN A 231 -7.43 18.92 24.03
N GLN A 232 -7.67 17.71 24.51
CA GLN A 232 -6.61 16.70 24.75
C GLN A 232 -6.50 15.68 23.62
N ARG A 233 -7.38 15.77 22.60
CA ARG A 233 -7.38 14.83 21.47
C ARG A 233 -6.51 15.33 20.34
N GLU A 234 -5.79 14.41 19.77
CA GLU A 234 -5.00 14.61 18.55
C GLU A 234 -5.28 13.48 17.57
N VAL A 235 -5.18 13.76 16.28
CA VAL A 235 -5.27 12.75 15.23
C VAL A 235 -3.97 12.73 14.43
N THR A 236 -3.55 11.55 14.05
CA THR A 236 -2.35 11.39 13.18
C THR A 236 -2.65 11.84 11.77
N ALA A 237 -3.83 11.51 11.26
CA ALA A 237 -4.30 11.95 9.95
C ALA A 237 -5.82 11.88 9.85
N ILE A 238 -6.35 12.56 8.84
CA ILE A 238 -7.75 12.54 8.44
C ILE A 238 -7.80 11.97 7.03
N LEU A 239 -8.53 10.88 6.83
CA LEU A 239 -8.84 10.33 5.52
C LEU A 239 -10.09 11.04 4.99
N LEU A 240 -9.96 11.74 3.88
CA LEU A 240 -10.99 12.59 3.33
C LEU A 240 -11.46 12.13 1.96
N GLU A 241 -12.76 11.95 1.82
CA GLU A 241 -13.43 11.89 0.52
C GLU A 241 -14.01 13.28 0.23
N THR A 242 -13.56 13.90 -0.85
CA THR A 242 -14.04 15.24 -1.22
C THR A 242 -15.37 15.18 -1.96
N ALA A 243 -16.22 16.18 -1.71
CA ALA A 243 -17.51 16.29 -2.37
C ALA A 243 -17.37 16.61 -3.87
N ALA A 244 -18.25 16.02 -4.67
CA ALA A 244 -18.43 16.40 -6.07
C ALA A 244 -19.59 17.39 -6.19
N PHE A 245 -19.45 18.39 -7.07
CA PHE A 245 -20.50 19.38 -7.34
C PHE A 245 -20.94 19.31 -8.81
N PRO A 246 -22.14 19.77 -9.17
CA PRO A 246 -22.55 19.84 -10.55
C PRO A 246 -21.55 20.61 -11.43
N GLY A 247 -20.92 19.92 -12.38
CA GLY A 247 -19.89 20.51 -13.24
C GLY A 247 -18.48 20.60 -12.64
N LEU A 248 -18.26 20.17 -11.39
CA LEU A 248 -16.97 20.12 -10.73
C LEU A 248 -16.76 18.75 -10.08
N PRO A 249 -15.98 17.84 -10.70
CA PRO A 249 -15.71 16.52 -10.15
C PRO A 249 -14.89 16.60 -8.86
N ALA A 250 -14.98 15.55 -8.02
CA ALA A 250 -14.32 15.47 -6.71
C ALA A 250 -12.80 15.69 -6.78
N GLU A 251 -12.14 15.30 -7.88
CA GLU A 251 -10.70 15.48 -8.07
C GLU A 251 -10.30 16.96 -8.17
N LEU A 252 -11.11 17.79 -8.82
CA LEU A 252 -10.85 19.23 -8.88
C LEU A 252 -11.15 19.92 -7.54
N THR A 253 -12.19 19.47 -6.82
CA THR A 253 -12.45 19.90 -5.45
C THR A 253 -11.25 19.54 -4.56
N ALA A 254 -10.73 18.32 -4.67
CA ALA A 254 -9.55 17.88 -3.93
C ALA A 254 -8.30 18.72 -4.21
N MET A 255 -8.05 19.08 -5.48
CA MET A 255 -6.91 19.94 -5.83
C MET A 255 -7.03 21.35 -5.25
N GLY A 256 -8.20 21.95 -5.30
CA GLY A 256 -8.48 23.27 -4.72
C GLY A 256 -8.31 23.23 -3.20
N LEU A 257 -8.93 22.27 -2.54
CA LEU A 257 -8.89 22.08 -1.10
C LEU A 257 -7.45 21.81 -0.61
N ARG A 258 -6.70 20.94 -1.29
CA ARG A 258 -5.28 20.69 -1.00
C ARG A 258 -4.47 21.99 -1.00
N ASN A 259 -4.64 22.83 -2.00
CA ASN A 259 -3.88 24.08 -2.09
C ASN A 259 -4.24 25.02 -0.94
N ALA A 260 -5.53 25.17 -0.63
CA ALA A 260 -6.00 26.01 0.47
C ALA A 260 -5.46 25.55 1.84
N ILE A 261 -5.52 24.23 2.13
CA ILE A 261 -4.97 23.66 3.37
C ILE A 261 -3.45 23.85 3.43
N ASN A 262 -2.74 23.64 2.32
CA ASN A 262 -1.28 23.71 2.28
C ASN A 262 -0.73 25.14 2.40
N GLU A 263 -1.52 26.18 2.08
CA GLU A 263 -1.21 27.58 2.35
C GLU A 263 -1.28 27.89 3.86
N GLY A 264 -2.13 27.19 4.61
CA GLY A 264 -2.21 27.29 6.06
C GLY A 264 -0.94 26.80 6.77
N ARG A 265 -0.87 26.95 8.09
CA ARG A 265 0.30 26.54 8.92
C ARG A 265 0.08 25.27 9.72
N GLU A 266 -1.15 24.89 9.99
CA GLU A 266 -1.52 23.85 10.97
C GLU A 266 -1.42 22.44 10.40
N ALA A 267 -1.80 22.24 9.13
CA ALA A 267 -1.85 20.94 8.51
C ALA A 267 -1.34 20.96 7.07
N GLN A 268 -1.09 19.80 6.51
CA GLN A 268 -0.88 19.58 5.09
C GLN A 268 -1.89 18.57 4.55
N ALA A 269 -2.24 18.75 3.28
CA ALA A 269 -3.05 17.81 2.52
C ALA A 269 -2.21 17.15 1.43
N ALA A 270 -2.32 15.83 1.31
CA ALA A 270 -1.69 15.00 0.29
C ALA A 270 -2.75 14.25 -0.51
N LEU A 271 -2.53 14.10 -1.82
CA LEU A 271 -3.34 13.25 -2.69
C LEU A 271 -2.63 11.92 -2.88
N PRO A 272 -3.11 10.80 -2.30
CA PRO A 272 -2.38 9.54 -2.24
C PRO A 272 -1.90 9.04 -3.61
N ILE A 273 -2.79 9.05 -4.61
CA ILE A 273 -2.47 8.60 -5.97
C ILE A 273 -1.35 9.44 -6.60
N ALA A 274 -1.37 10.76 -6.38
CA ALA A 274 -0.35 11.66 -6.94
C ALA A 274 1.02 11.43 -6.29
N GLU A 275 1.08 11.30 -4.97
CA GLU A 275 2.32 11.05 -4.22
C GLU A 275 2.94 9.70 -4.59
N ILE A 276 2.12 8.65 -4.70
CA ILE A 276 2.59 7.32 -5.10
C ILE A 276 3.07 7.33 -6.56
N ARG A 277 2.40 8.02 -7.45
CA ARG A 277 2.86 8.16 -8.84
C ARG A 277 4.25 8.81 -8.91
N VAL A 278 4.46 9.88 -8.14
CA VAL A 278 5.77 10.53 -8.06
C VAL A 278 6.84 9.56 -7.53
N LEU A 279 6.52 8.77 -6.49
CA LEU A 279 7.42 7.74 -5.97
C LEU A 279 7.78 6.69 -7.06
N LEU A 280 6.78 6.18 -7.76
CA LEU A 280 6.97 5.19 -8.82
C LEU A 280 7.82 5.75 -9.97
N ASP A 281 7.53 6.97 -10.42
CA ASP A 281 8.23 7.60 -11.54
C ASP A 281 9.67 7.98 -11.21
N LEU A 282 9.95 8.41 -9.98
CA LEU A 282 11.29 8.83 -9.57
C LEU A 282 12.21 7.67 -9.17
N PHE A 283 11.67 6.59 -8.62
CA PHE A 283 12.47 5.51 -8.06
C PHE A 283 12.25 4.16 -8.75
N VAL A 284 11.01 3.72 -8.89
CA VAL A 284 10.70 2.38 -9.40
C VAL A 284 10.96 2.29 -10.90
N THR A 285 10.46 3.25 -11.68
CA THR A 285 10.59 3.24 -13.15
C THR A 285 12.06 3.33 -13.61
N PRO A 286 12.92 4.22 -13.08
CA PRO A 286 14.33 4.24 -13.46
C PRO A 286 15.09 2.96 -13.07
N LEU A 287 14.77 2.38 -11.90
CA LEU A 287 15.38 1.12 -11.47
C LEU A 287 14.96 -0.03 -12.39
N GLU A 288 13.69 -0.11 -12.78
CA GLU A 288 13.20 -1.08 -13.75
C GLU A 288 13.90 -0.94 -15.11
N LEU A 289 14.07 0.27 -15.61
CA LEU A 289 14.80 0.55 -16.86
C LEU A 289 16.28 0.14 -16.77
N LEU A 290 16.93 0.42 -15.65
CA LEU A 290 18.32 -0.01 -15.42
C LEU A 290 18.43 -1.55 -15.45
N LEU A 291 17.53 -2.24 -14.75
CA LEU A 291 17.50 -3.71 -14.74
C LEU A 291 17.22 -4.28 -16.14
N LEU A 292 16.30 -3.69 -16.89
CA LEU A 292 16.01 -4.08 -18.27
C LEU A 292 17.22 -3.87 -19.19
N LEU A 293 17.96 -2.78 -19.02
CA LEU A 293 19.20 -2.55 -19.78
C LEU A 293 20.24 -3.62 -19.49
N VAL A 294 20.50 -3.91 -18.21
CA VAL A 294 21.46 -4.93 -17.80
C VAL A 294 21.04 -6.32 -18.32
N THR A 295 19.78 -6.68 -18.17
CA THR A 295 19.26 -7.97 -18.64
C THR A 295 19.31 -8.09 -20.16
N THR A 296 19.04 -7.01 -20.89
CA THR A 296 19.19 -6.95 -22.36
C THR A 296 20.65 -7.20 -22.78
N LEU A 297 21.62 -6.59 -22.08
CA LEU A 297 23.03 -6.84 -22.32
C LEU A 297 23.40 -8.32 -22.08
N VAL A 298 22.87 -8.93 -21.02
CA VAL A 298 23.07 -10.37 -20.73
C VAL A 298 22.54 -11.23 -21.87
N VAL A 299 21.37 -10.91 -22.43
CA VAL A 299 20.79 -11.62 -23.58
C VAL A 299 21.68 -11.46 -24.83
N ILE A 300 22.16 -10.25 -25.10
CA ILE A 300 23.07 -9.98 -26.23
C ILE A 300 24.38 -10.78 -26.10
N VAL A 301 25.00 -10.74 -24.92
CA VAL A 301 26.24 -11.51 -24.63
C VAL A 301 25.98 -13.01 -24.78
N SER A 302 24.83 -13.49 -24.34
CA SER A 302 24.41 -14.88 -24.49
C SER A 302 24.22 -15.28 -25.95
N ALA A 303 23.64 -14.41 -26.76
CA ALA A 303 23.51 -14.64 -28.23
C ALA A 303 24.86 -14.70 -28.92
N ILE A 304 25.81 -13.80 -28.57
CA ILE A 304 27.18 -13.83 -29.07
C ILE A 304 27.87 -15.13 -28.64
N GLY A 305 27.70 -15.57 -27.39
CA GLY A 305 28.22 -16.82 -26.87
C GLY A 305 27.73 -18.05 -27.64
N ILE A 306 26.43 -18.08 -28.01
CA ILE A 306 25.88 -19.12 -28.86
C ILE A 306 26.53 -19.08 -30.24
N LEU A 307 26.69 -17.90 -30.84
CA LEU A 307 27.35 -17.74 -32.15
C LEU A 307 28.79 -18.28 -32.13
N VAL A 308 29.57 -17.87 -31.14
CA VAL A 308 30.99 -18.34 -30.99
C VAL A 308 31.05 -19.85 -30.80
N SER A 309 30.16 -20.42 -29.94
CA SER A 309 30.08 -21.86 -29.73
C SER A 309 29.74 -22.63 -31.02
N MET A 310 28.81 -22.08 -31.82
CA MET A 310 28.44 -22.70 -33.10
C MET A 310 29.52 -22.63 -34.15
N VAL A 311 30.27 -21.53 -34.24
CA VAL A 311 31.42 -21.42 -35.12
C VAL A 311 32.51 -22.45 -34.71
N GLY A 312 32.78 -22.58 -33.42
CA GLY A 312 33.71 -23.58 -32.88
C GLY A 312 33.27 -25.02 -33.21
N SER A 313 32.01 -25.36 -32.93
CA SER A 313 31.43 -26.67 -33.27
C SER A 313 31.47 -26.97 -34.78
N SER A 314 31.22 -25.95 -35.62
CA SER A 314 31.27 -26.11 -37.08
C SER A 314 32.72 -26.38 -37.57
N LEU A 315 33.73 -25.79 -36.95
CA LEU A 315 35.14 -26.05 -37.25
C LEU A 315 35.57 -27.49 -36.85
N GLU A 316 35.13 -27.96 -35.68
CA GLU A 316 35.36 -29.32 -35.20
C GLU A 316 34.73 -30.36 -36.12
N ARG A 317 33.52 -30.09 -36.67
CA ARG A 317 32.78 -30.94 -37.62
C ARG A 317 33.16 -30.70 -39.09
N SER A 318 34.28 -30.04 -39.37
CA SER A 318 34.69 -29.70 -40.74
C SER A 318 34.83 -30.93 -41.64
N ARG A 319 35.23 -32.09 -41.08
CA ARG A 319 35.31 -33.37 -41.79
C ARG A 319 33.91 -33.87 -42.22
N ASP A 320 32.93 -33.78 -41.38
CA ASP A 320 31.55 -34.20 -41.67
C ASP A 320 30.93 -33.31 -42.77
N VAL A 321 31.18 -32.00 -42.69
CA VAL A 321 30.80 -31.04 -43.70
C VAL A 321 31.47 -31.35 -45.06
N ALA A 322 32.74 -31.74 -45.05
CA ALA A 322 33.48 -32.13 -46.26
C ALA A 322 32.89 -33.40 -46.89
N ILE A 323 32.52 -34.41 -46.09
CA ILE A 323 31.85 -35.63 -46.52
C ILE A 323 30.47 -35.30 -47.16
N MET A 324 29.66 -34.50 -46.47
CA MET A 324 28.33 -34.07 -47.02
C MET A 324 28.49 -33.38 -48.38
N ARG A 325 29.49 -32.52 -48.52
CA ARG A 325 29.72 -31.83 -49.78
C ARG A 325 30.25 -32.78 -50.87
N ALA A 326 31.08 -33.76 -50.53
CA ALA A 326 31.52 -34.79 -51.47
C ALA A 326 30.38 -35.67 -51.98
N LEU A 327 29.34 -35.87 -51.14
CA LEU A 327 28.10 -36.57 -51.50
C LEU A 327 27.10 -35.68 -52.23
N GLY A 328 27.45 -34.43 -52.59
CA GLY A 328 26.64 -33.55 -53.44
C GLY A 328 25.76 -32.53 -52.65
N ALA A 329 25.92 -32.38 -51.32
CA ALA A 329 25.18 -31.38 -50.56
C ALA A 329 25.54 -29.96 -51.03
N ARG A 330 24.52 -29.13 -51.29
CA ARG A 330 24.69 -27.71 -51.64
C ARG A 330 25.12 -26.90 -50.40
N ARG A 331 25.79 -25.77 -50.61
CA ARG A 331 26.22 -24.85 -49.53
C ARG A 331 25.02 -24.39 -48.67
N SER A 332 23.85 -24.20 -49.32
CA SER A 332 22.62 -23.83 -48.62
C SER A 332 22.12 -24.89 -47.63
N VAL A 333 22.34 -26.17 -47.90
CA VAL A 333 21.97 -27.25 -46.97
C VAL A 333 22.82 -27.23 -45.73
N VAL A 334 24.12 -27.05 -45.86
CA VAL A 334 25.03 -26.94 -44.74
C VAL A 334 24.70 -25.70 -43.88
N LEU A 335 24.47 -24.55 -44.54
CA LEU A 335 24.07 -23.34 -43.84
C LEU A 335 22.72 -23.51 -43.10
N ALA A 336 21.72 -24.14 -43.76
CA ALA A 336 20.44 -24.40 -43.13
C ALA A 336 20.55 -25.28 -41.90
N THR A 337 21.43 -26.31 -41.89
CA THR A 337 21.62 -27.17 -40.72
C THR A 337 22.15 -26.35 -39.53
N VAL A 338 23.16 -25.49 -39.75
CA VAL A 338 23.69 -24.61 -38.69
C VAL A 338 22.67 -23.61 -38.20
N LEU A 339 21.87 -23.00 -39.11
CA LEU A 339 20.82 -22.05 -38.73
C LEU A 339 19.70 -22.73 -37.92
N ILE A 340 19.29 -23.93 -38.31
CA ILE A 340 18.26 -24.67 -37.57
C ILE A 340 18.76 -24.99 -36.15
N GLU A 341 20.02 -25.45 -36.03
CA GLU A 341 20.62 -25.70 -34.69
C GLU A 341 20.63 -24.44 -33.84
N ALA A 342 21.02 -23.28 -34.42
CA ALA A 342 20.98 -21.98 -33.72
C ALA A 342 19.56 -21.60 -33.26
N ILE A 343 18.60 -21.73 -34.13
CA ILE A 343 17.21 -21.40 -33.84
C ILE A 343 16.66 -22.32 -32.74
N LEU A 344 16.93 -23.61 -32.80
CA LEU A 344 16.48 -24.57 -31.79
C LEU A 344 17.10 -24.27 -30.42
N LEU A 345 18.40 -23.90 -30.37
CA LEU A 345 19.05 -23.49 -29.12
C LEU A 345 18.49 -22.18 -28.58
N ALA A 346 18.21 -21.20 -29.45
CA ALA A 346 17.66 -19.90 -29.02
C ALA A 346 16.20 -20.03 -28.55
N VAL A 347 15.37 -20.73 -29.32
CA VAL A 347 13.96 -20.96 -28.98
C VAL A 347 13.84 -21.83 -27.71
N GLY A 348 14.58 -22.93 -27.65
CA GLY A 348 14.63 -23.78 -26.46
C GLY A 348 15.10 -23.03 -25.21
N GLY A 349 16.16 -22.24 -25.33
CA GLY A 349 16.63 -21.36 -24.27
C GLY A 349 15.61 -20.31 -23.87
N GLY A 350 14.94 -19.70 -24.82
CA GLY A 350 13.87 -18.72 -24.60
C GLY A 350 12.67 -19.31 -23.86
N VAL A 351 12.18 -20.47 -24.28
CA VAL A 351 11.04 -21.16 -23.64
C VAL A 351 11.41 -21.57 -22.20
N ILE A 352 12.58 -22.15 -21.99
CA ILE A 352 13.05 -22.52 -20.65
C ILE A 352 13.21 -21.26 -19.78
N GLY A 353 13.74 -20.17 -20.32
CA GLY A 353 13.86 -18.89 -19.62
C GLY A 353 12.52 -18.30 -19.21
N LEU A 354 11.53 -18.35 -20.10
CA LEU A 354 10.18 -17.89 -19.81
C LEU A 354 9.52 -18.72 -18.68
N LEU A 355 9.65 -20.03 -18.71
CA LEU A 355 9.15 -20.91 -17.65
C LEU A 355 9.85 -20.68 -16.32
N LEU A 356 11.18 -20.50 -16.33
CA LEU A 356 11.95 -20.19 -15.13
C LEU A 356 11.60 -18.81 -14.58
N GLY A 357 11.41 -17.79 -15.43
CA GLY A 357 11.02 -16.44 -15.02
C GLY A 357 9.66 -16.44 -14.32
N HIS A 358 8.64 -17.05 -14.91
CA HIS A 358 7.32 -17.18 -14.28
C HIS A 358 7.37 -18.07 -13.04
N GLY A 359 8.12 -19.17 -13.08
CA GLY A 359 8.27 -20.07 -11.94
C GLY A 359 8.93 -19.40 -10.73
N THR A 360 9.95 -18.58 -10.93
CA THR A 360 10.62 -17.85 -9.84
C THR A 360 9.68 -16.82 -9.22
N VAL A 361 8.93 -16.06 -10.03
CA VAL A 361 7.94 -15.11 -9.51
C VAL A 361 6.80 -15.84 -8.79
N GLY A 362 6.32 -16.96 -9.32
CA GLY A 362 5.30 -17.78 -8.66
C GLY A 362 5.74 -18.36 -7.32
N LEU A 363 7.02 -18.70 -7.17
CA LEU A 363 7.57 -19.20 -5.90
C LEU A 363 7.85 -18.09 -4.88
N ILE A 364 8.33 -16.93 -5.34
CA ILE A 364 8.69 -15.80 -4.49
C ILE A 364 7.48 -14.89 -4.23
N GLY A 365 6.51 -14.86 -5.15
CA GLY A 365 5.31 -14.03 -5.08
C GLY A 365 4.54 -14.14 -3.75
N PRO A 366 4.21 -15.34 -3.26
CA PRO A 366 3.56 -15.51 -1.96
C PRO A 366 4.37 -14.94 -0.79
N TRP A 367 5.71 -15.09 -0.82
CA TRP A 367 6.58 -14.51 0.20
C TRP A 367 6.61 -12.98 0.12
N ILE A 368 6.66 -12.39 -1.08
CA ILE A 368 6.54 -10.95 -1.27
C ILE A 368 5.17 -10.48 -0.81
N ALA A 369 4.11 -11.18 -1.17
CA ALA A 369 2.75 -10.85 -0.77
C ALA A 369 2.59 -10.78 0.76
N THR A 370 3.13 -11.76 1.49
CA THR A 370 3.05 -11.79 2.95
C THR A 370 3.89 -10.71 3.62
N ASN A 371 5.07 -10.37 3.07
CA ASN A 371 5.98 -9.41 3.69
C ASN A 371 5.78 -7.97 3.20
N ALA A 372 5.37 -7.77 1.95
CA ALA A 372 5.11 -6.45 1.39
C ALA A 372 3.64 -6.05 1.39
N GLY A 373 2.73 -6.96 1.74
CA GLY A 373 1.27 -6.73 1.74
C GLY A 373 0.70 -6.49 0.35
N VAL A 374 1.33 -7.11 -0.63
CA VAL A 374 0.96 -7.02 -2.03
C VAL A 374 0.57 -8.40 -2.48
N THR A 375 -0.61 -8.57 -3.02
CA THR A 375 -0.97 -9.82 -3.67
C THR A 375 -0.41 -9.84 -5.06
N ALA A 376 0.48 -10.81 -5.33
CA ALA A 376 0.73 -11.23 -6.71
C ALA A 376 -0.54 -11.95 -7.16
N GLY A 377 -1.38 -11.25 -7.92
CA GLY A 377 -2.53 -11.82 -8.60
C GLY A 377 -2.12 -12.86 -9.63
#